data_d087ac3385f5fa7688886fbb2d9a1d3c
#
_entry.id   d087ac3385f5fa7688886fbb2d9a1d3c
#
_cell.length_a   1.000
_cell.length_b   1.000
_cell.length_c   1.000
_cell.angle_alpha   90.00
_cell.angle_beta   90.00
_cell.angle_gamma   90.00
#
_symmetry.space_group_name_H-M   'P 1'
#
loop_
_entity.id
_entity.type
_entity.pdbx_description
1 polymer ?
#
loop_
_entity_poly.entity_id
_entity_poly.type
_entity_poly.pdbx_seq_one_letter_code
_entity_poly.pdbx_strand_id
1 'polypeptide(L)'
;MITKILNKYRANRNYYFPDTQKAVYESTDKLNEIENELQEKWKDHIPPRWYGFALAPCPESWLHIVDEFLDYLLTLDPNFKIHQIKMKFGEIRFYVDYEIADEELAEFVRLQIEKLEWTLFDTKLIY
;
A
#
# COMPACT_ATOMS: atom_id res chain seq x y z
N MET A 1 -13.50 -5.18 -1.99
CA MET A 1 -12.23 -5.67 -2.51
C MET A 1 -11.41 -4.52 -3.02
N ILE A 2 -10.35 -4.73 -3.77
CA ILE A 2 -9.49 -3.63 -4.21
C ILE A 2 -10.26 -2.56 -5.00
N THR A 3 -11.19 -2.95 -5.87
CA THR A 3 -12.02 -1.99 -6.61
C THR A 3 -12.84 -1.12 -5.65
N LYS A 4 -13.37 -1.71 -4.57
CA LYS A 4 -14.12 -0.99 -3.55
C LYS A 4 -13.21 -0.01 -2.80
N ILE A 5 -12.00 -0.42 -2.49
CA ILE A 5 -10.99 0.43 -1.85
C ILE A 5 -10.68 1.63 -2.74
N LEU A 6 -10.41 1.39 -4.03
CA LEU A 6 -10.10 2.44 -4.99
C LEU A 6 -11.28 3.38 -5.21
N ASN A 7 -12.52 2.85 -5.26
CA ASN A 7 -13.72 3.68 -5.41
C ASN A 7 -13.95 4.56 -4.19
N LYS A 8 -13.79 4.02 -3.00
CA LYS A 8 -13.86 4.78 -1.75
C LYS A 8 -12.83 5.92 -1.75
N TYR A 9 -11.62 5.61 -2.17
CA TYR A 9 -10.52 6.55 -2.29
C TYR A 9 -10.84 7.67 -3.27
N ARG A 10 -11.34 7.33 -4.46
CA ARG A 10 -11.71 8.32 -5.49
C ARG A 10 -12.90 9.18 -5.06
N ALA A 11 -13.88 8.58 -4.41
CA ALA A 11 -15.10 9.28 -3.98
C ALA A 11 -14.82 10.24 -2.83
N ASN A 12 -13.87 9.91 -1.95
CA ASN A 12 -13.54 10.69 -0.76
C ASN A 12 -12.14 11.30 -0.85
N ARG A 13 -11.83 11.86 -2.00
CA ARG A 13 -10.51 12.40 -2.31
C ARG A 13 -10.02 13.42 -1.31
N ASN A 14 -10.90 14.35 -0.88
CA ASN A 14 -10.55 15.36 0.11
C ASN A 14 -10.30 14.77 1.50
N TYR A 15 -10.89 13.62 1.78
CA TYR A 15 -10.64 12.90 3.03
C TYR A 15 -9.25 12.26 3.04
N TYR A 16 -8.86 11.62 1.93
CA TYR A 16 -7.57 10.95 1.83
C TYR A 16 -6.42 11.89 1.47
N PHE A 17 -6.71 12.97 0.75
CA PHE A 17 -5.70 13.92 0.28
C PHE A 17 -6.13 15.36 0.53
N PRO A 18 -6.37 15.76 1.79
CA PRO A 18 -6.83 17.12 2.08
C PRO A 18 -5.82 18.20 1.67
N ASP A 19 -4.55 17.96 1.87
CA ASP A 19 -3.43 18.80 1.46
C ASP A 19 -2.19 17.93 1.48
N THR A 20 -1.98 17.21 0.39
CA THR A 20 -1.01 16.13 0.34
C THR A 20 0.42 16.58 0.62
N GLN A 21 0.87 17.68 -0.01
CA GLN A 21 2.23 18.14 0.17
C GLN A 21 2.46 18.63 1.59
N LYS A 22 1.53 19.43 2.11
CA LYS A 22 1.60 19.92 3.47
C LYS A 22 1.57 18.77 4.47
N ALA A 23 0.69 17.80 4.27
CA ALA A 23 0.59 16.63 5.13
C ALA A 23 1.91 15.83 5.16
N VAL A 24 2.54 15.65 4.00
CA VAL A 24 3.82 14.94 3.92
C VAL A 24 4.92 15.67 4.69
N TYR A 25 5.05 16.96 4.51
CA TYR A 25 6.14 17.71 5.16
C TYR A 25 5.89 17.99 6.64
N GLU A 26 4.66 18.30 7.03
CA GLU A 26 4.32 18.66 8.40
C GLU A 26 4.10 17.46 9.32
N SER A 27 3.85 16.27 8.76
CA SER A 27 3.46 15.08 9.50
C SER A 27 4.45 13.92 9.34
N THR A 28 5.72 14.20 9.06
CA THR A 28 6.72 13.15 8.85
C THR A 28 6.84 12.22 10.07
N ASP A 29 6.83 12.77 11.28
CA ASP A 29 6.93 11.98 12.50
C ASP A 29 5.70 11.08 12.64
N LYS A 30 4.51 11.60 12.33
CA LYS A 30 3.27 10.85 12.34
C LYS A 30 3.28 9.74 11.28
N LEU A 31 3.78 10.04 10.07
CA LEU A 31 3.90 9.06 9.00
C LEU A 31 4.85 7.93 9.39
N ASN A 32 5.98 8.26 9.99
CA ASN A 32 6.93 7.27 10.48
C ASN A 32 6.31 6.41 11.58
N GLU A 33 5.53 7.00 12.46
CA GLU A 33 4.82 6.27 13.51
C GLU A 33 3.82 5.27 12.92
N ILE A 34 3.01 5.72 11.95
CA ILE A 34 2.05 4.84 11.26
C ILE A 34 2.78 3.73 10.53
N GLU A 35 3.87 4.04 9.84
CA GLU A 35 4.66 3.04 9.12
C GLU A 35 5.26 2.01 10.07
N ASN A 36 5.74 2.44 11.25
CA ASN A 36 6.22 1.53 12.28
C ASN A 36 5.12 0.63 12.83
N GLU A 37 3.91 1.15 12.97
CA GLU A 37 2.74 0.35 13.36
C GLU A 37 2.42 -0.70 12.32
N LEU A 38 2.49 -0.37 11.03
CA LEU A 38 2.30 -1.32 9.95
C LEU A 38 3.39 -2.39 9.94
N GLN A 39 4.63 -1.98 10.14
CA GLN A 39 5.76 -2.90 10.23
C GLN A 39 5.53 -3.91 11.37
N GLU A 40 5.05 -3.46 12.51
CA GLU A 40 4.73 -4.32 13.65
C GLU A 40 3.53 -5.23 13.36
N LYS A 41 2.47 -4.69 12.77
CA LYS A 41 1.27 -5.45 12.40
C LYS A 41 1.60 -6.62 11.47
N TRP A 42 2.46 -6.37 10.48
CA TRP A 42 2.75 -7.33 9.41
C TRP A 42 4.08 -8.06 9.58
N LYS A 43 4.73 -7.93 10.73
CA LYS A 43 6.08 -8.47 10.97
C LYS A 43 6.24 -9.95 10.66
N ASP A 44 5.19 -10.76 10.91
CA ASP A 44 5.22 -12.19 10.66
C ASP A 44 5.20 -12.53 9.17
N HIS A 45 4.83 -11.57 8.33
CA HIS A 45 4.83 -11.68 6.88
C HIS A 45 6.09 -11.12 6.25
N ILE A 46 7.00 -10.54 7.05
CA ILE A 46 8.24 -9.97 6.55
C ILE A 46 9.37 -10.93 6.89
N PRO A 47 9.95 -11.64 5.89
CA PRO A 47 11.06 -12.56 6.16
C PRO A 47 12.28 -11.84 6.73
N PRO A 48 13.12 -12.52 7.53
CA PRO A 48 14.39 -11.96 7.95
C PRO A 48 15.22 -11.50 6.74
N ARG A 49 15.91 -10.38 6.88
CA ARG A 49 16.72 -9.75 5.82
C ARG A 49 15.94 -8.93 4.81
N TRP A 50 14.61 -8.85 4.94
CA TRP A 50 13.81 -7.99 4.08
C TRP A 50 13.39 -6.73 4.83
N TYR A 51 13.08 -5.67 4.08
CA TYR A 51 12.92 -4.34 4.65
C TYR A 51 11.48 -4.01 5.07
N GLY A 52 10.48 -4.72 4.51
CA GLY A 52 9.08 -4.42 4.79
C GLY A 52 8.67 -3.08 4.20
N PHE A 53 8.25 -2.15 5.05
CA PHE A 53 7.72 -0.87 4.60
C PHE A 53 8.78 0.21 4.55
N ALA A 54 8.85 0.92 3.42
CA ALA A 54 9.75 2.06 3.21
C ALA A 54 9.05 3.13 2.35
N LEU A 55 7.83 3.51 2.72
CA LEU A 55 7.01 4.45 1.98
C LEU A 55 7.17 5.89 2.44
N ALA A 56 7.31 6.12 3.74
CA ALA A 56 7.38 7.48 4.26
C ALA A 56 8.68 8.20 3.83
N PRO A 57 8.64 9.49 3.47
CA PRO A 57 7.44 10.32 3.44
C PRO A 57 6.58 10.07 2.20
N CYS A 58 5.27 9.97 2.43
CA CYS A 58 4.28 9.76 1.37
C CYS A 58 2.95 10.34 1.86
N PRO A 59 1.93 10.47 1.00
CA PRO A 59 0.59 10.80 1.50
C PRO A 59 0.12 9.75 2.51
N GLU A 60 -0.42 10.19 3.64
CA GLU A 60 -0.89 9.30 4.71
C GLU A 60 -1.87 8.25 4.19
N SER A 61 -2.74 8.65 3.27
CA SER A 61 -3.71 7.75 2.66
C SER A 61 -3.08 6.54 1.98
N TRP A 62 -1.86 6.66 1.47
CA TRP A 62 -1.16 5.54 0.85
C TRP A 62 -0.91 4.43 1.85
N LEU A 63 -0.54 4.78 3.08
CA LEU A 63 -0.33 3.80 4.15
C LEU A 63 -1.61 3.05 4.48
N HIS A 64 -2.73 3.75 4.55
CA HIS A 64 -4.03 3.13 4.82
C HIS A 64 -4.50 2.24 3.68
N ILE A 65 -4.30 2.67 2.43
CA ILE A 65 -4.69 1.88 1.25
C ILE A 65 -3.86 0.61 1.15
N VAL A 66 -2.55 0.72 1.40
CA VAL A 66 -1.66 -0.45 1.42
C VAL A 66 -2.10 -1.44 2.49
N ASP A 67 -2.39 -0.96 3.69
CA ASP A 67 -2.85 -1.80 4.78
C ASP A 67 -4.17 -2.52 4.44
N GLU A 68 -5.14 -1.80 3.89
CA GLU A 68 -6.40 -2.40 3.46
C GLU A 68 -6.20 -3.46 2.37
N PHE A 69 -5.28 -3.22 1.44
CA PHE A 69 -4.96 -4.20 0.41
C PHE A 69 -4.30 -5.46 0.99
N LEU A 70 -3.40 -5.30 1.95
CA LEU A 70 -2.76 -6.43 2.62
C LEU A 70 -3.77 -7.25 3.43
N ASP A 71 -4.73 -6.59 4.08
CA ASP A 71 -5.83 -7.29 4.74
C ASP A 71 -6.62 -8.15 3.76
N TYR A 72 -6.86 -7.63 2.54
CA TYR A 72 -7.50 -8.41 1.49
C TYR A 72 -6.65 -9.59 1.05
N LEU A 73 -5.36 -9.36 0.81
CA LEU A 73 -4.44 -10.42 0.40
C LEU A 73 -4.36 -11.54 1.45
N LEU A 74 -4.41 -11.17 2.73
CA LEU A 74 -4.41 -12.12 3.84
C LEU A 74 -5.57 -13.12 3.74
N THR A 75 -6.73 -12.68 3.23
CA THR A 75 -7.88 -13.59 3.06
C THR A 75 -7.67 -14.61 1.95
N LEU A 76 -6.78 -14.32 1.00
CA LEU A 76 -6.52 -15.19 -0.15
C LEU A 76 -5.31 -16.10 0.09
N ASP A 77 -4.28 -15.58 0.73
CA ASP A 77 -3.08 -16.34 1.09
C ASP A 77 -2.60 -15.91 2.47
N PRO A 78 -2.94 -16.65 3.53
CA PRO A 78 -2.50 -16.32 4.89
C PRO A 78 -0.98 -16.32 5.08
N ASN A 79 -0.24 -16.91 4.14
CA ASN A 79 1.21 -17.07 4.23
C ASN A 79 1.97 -16.14 3.29
N PHE A 80 1.32 -15.11 2.73
CA PHE A 80 2.01 -14.19 1.84
C PHE A 80 3.22 -13.55 2.54
N LYS A 81 4.22 -13.14 1.74
CA LYS A 81 5.46 -12.54 2.25
C LYS A 81 5.64 -11.15 1.65
N ILE A 82 5.98 -10.21 2.51
CA ILE A 82 6.33 -8.84 2.11
C ILE A 82 7.84 -8.73 2.06
N HIS A 83 8.40 -8.58 0.87
CA HIS A 83 9.83 -8.31 0.72
C HIS A 83 10.10 -6.84 0.96
N GLN A 84 9.40 -5.99 0.25
CA GLN A 84 9.48 -4.55 0.42
C GLN A 84 8.29 -3.87 -0.26
N ILE A 85 7.71 -2.89 0.43
CA ILE A 85 6.73 -1.98 -0.15
C ILE A 85 7.34 -0.59 0.02
N LYS A 86 7.73 0.03 -1.08
CA LYS A 86 8.53 1.27 -1.02
C LYS A 86 8.10 2.29 -2.06
N MET A 87 8.58 3.51 -1.86
CA MET A 87 8.50 4.56 -2.86
C MET A 87 9.83 4.62 -3.62
N LYS A 88 9.76 4.63 -4.94
CA LYS A 88 10.93 4.75 -5.81
C LYS A 88 10.59 5.68 -6.98
N PHE A 89 11.35 6.77 -7.13
CA PHE A 89 11.09 7.79 -8.15
C PHE A 89 9.66 8.35 -8.06
N GLY A 90 9.14 8.45 -6.82
CA GLY A 90 7.79 8.95 -6.60
C GLY A 90 6.67 7.97 -6.92
N GLU A 91 6.99 6.74 -7.23
CA GLU A 91 6.03 5.67 -7.49
C GLU A 91 6.10 4.63 -6.39
N ILE A 92 4.95 4.00 -6.10
CA ILE A 92 4.92 2.89 -5.16
C ILE A 92 5.36 1.61 -5.87
N ARG A 93 6.13 0.79 -5.16
CA ARG A 93 6.56 -0.53 -5.62
C ARG A 93 6.16 -1.57 -4.60
N PHE A 94 5.43 -2.60 -5.06
CA PHE A 94 5.02 -3.74 -4.24
C PHE A 94 5.87 -4.95 -4.58
N TYR A 95 6.76 -5.34 -3.68
CA TYR A 95 7.50 -6.59 -3.78
C TYR A 95 6.96 -7.56 -2.74
N VAL A 96 5.91 -8.29 -3.13
CA VAL A 96 5.15 -9.19 -2.26
C VAL A 96 5.00 -10.53 -2.98
N ASP A 97 5.29 -11.62 -2.29
CA ASP A 97 5.09 -12.97 -2.81
C ASP A 97 3.81 -13.57 -2.22
N TYR A 98 3.03 -14.21 -3.05
CA TYR A 98 1.81 -14.91 -2.64
C TYR A 98 1.56 -16.12 -3.53
N GLU A 99 0.86 -17.10 -2.99
CA GLU A 99 0.45 -18.30 -3.71
C GLU A 99 -1.07 -18.38 -3.72
N ILE A 100 -1.64 -18.37 -4.92
CA ILE A 100 -3.08 -18.51 -5.14
C ILE A 100 -3.24 -19.64 -6.15
N ALA A 101 -3.87 -20.76 -5.74
CA ALA A 101 -3.99 -21.95 -6.56
C ALA A 101 -4.87 -21.73 -7.82
N ASP A 102 -5.88 -20.88 -7.70
CA ASP A 102 -6.74 -20.51 -8.84
C ASP A 102 -6.00 -19.52 -9.73
N GLU A 103 -5.67 -19.92 -10.94
CA GLU A 103 -4.91 -19.12 -11.89
C GLU A 103 -5.64 -17.81 -12.29
N GLU A 104 -6.96 -17.87 -12.44
CA GLU A 104 -7.75 -16.70 -12.77
C GLU A 104 -7.74 -15.69 -11.62
N LEU A 105 -7.85 -16.18 -10.40
CA LEU A 105 -7.79 -15.32 -9.21
C LEU A 105 -6.39 -14.73 -9.02
N ALA A 106 -5.36 -15.53 -9.24
CA ALA A 106 -3.98 -15.07 -9.17
C ALA A 106 -3.72 -13.94 -10.17
N GLU A 107 -4.17 -14.10 -11.40
CA GLU A 107 -4.05 -13.06 -12.43
C GLU A 107 -4.86 -11.82 -12.07
N PHE A 108 -6.07 -12.00 -11.53
CA PHE A 108 -6.88 -10.88 -11.05
C PHE A 108 -6.13 -10.06 -9.98
N VAL A 109 -5.54 -10.74 -9.00
CA VAL A 109 -4.79 -10.08 -7.92
C VAL A 109 -3.58 -9.34 -8.48
N ARG A 110 -2.85 -9.95 -9.41
CA ARG A 110 -1.71 -9.30 -10.08
C ARG A 110 -2.13 -8.00 -10.75
N LEU A 111 -3.25 -8.01 -11.47
CA LEU A 111 -3.78 -6.83 -12.13
C LEU A 111 -4.25 -5.77 -11.12
N GLN A 112 -4.77 -6.19 -9.97
CA GLN A 112 -5.17 -5.24 -8.93
C GLN A 112 -3.96 -4.55 -8.29
N ILE A 113 -2.86 -5.24 -8.10
CA ILE A 113 -1.61 -4.65 -7.62
C ILE A 113 -1.12 -3.59 -8.62
N GLU A 114 -1.11 -3.93 -9.90
CA GLU A 114 -0.72 -3.00 -10.96
C GLU A 114 -1.60 -1.76 -10.98
N LYS A 115 -2.93 -1.94 -10.88
CA LYS A 115 -3.87 -0.81 -10.80
C LYS A 115 -3.64 0.05 -9.58
N LEU A 116 -3.33 -0.56 -8.44
CA LEU A 116 -3.06 0.16 -7.21
C LEU A 116 -1.82 1.05 -7.36
N GLU A 117 -0.74 0.50 -7.90
CA GLU A 117 0.48 1.24 -8.16
C GLU A 117 0.23 2.45 -9.07
N TRP A 118 -0.52 2.25 -10.17
CA TRP A 118 -0.88 3.33 -11.09
C TRP A 118 -1.80 4.37 -10.46
N THR A 119 -2.77 3.93 -9.68
CA THR A 119 -3.71 4.85 -9.01
C THR A 119 -2.98 5.77 -8.04
N LEU A 120 -2.07 5.22 -7.26
CA LEU A 120 -1.30 6.01 -6.32
C LEU A 120 -0.33 6.96 -7.03
N PHE A 121 0.26 6.53 -8.14
CA PHE A 121 1.08 7.39 -8.98
C PHE A 121 0.27 8.56 -9.54
N ASP A 122 -0.90 8.29 -10.11
CA ASP A 122 -1.77 9.33 -10.69
C ASP A 122 -2.19 10.36 -9.65
N THR A 123 -2.52 9.92 -8.43
CA THR A 123 -2.90 10.85 -7.36
C THR A 123 -1.73 11.72 -6.92
N LYS A 124 -0.52 11.23 -6.99
CA LYS A 124 0.66 12.03 -6.74
C LYS A 124 0.82 13.15 -7.77
N LEU A 125 0.51 12.89 -9.03
CA LEU A 125 0.62 13.89 -10.09
C LEU A 125 -0.40 15.03 -9.95
N ILE A 126 -1.49 14.81 -9.24
CA ILE A 126 -2.54 15.81 -9.04
C ILE A 126 -2.13 16.83 -7.96
N TYR A 127 -1.26 16.46 -7.09
CA TYR A 127 -0.79 17.27 -5.97
C TYR A 127 0.69 17.59 -6.13
#